data_15f6cf3e232a71be9a62317d9877fea3
#
_entry.id   15f6cf3e232a71be9a62317d9877fea3
#
_cell.length_a   1.000
_cell.length_b   1.000
_cell.length_c   1.000
_cell.angle_alpha   90.00
_cell.angle_beta   90.00
_cell.angle_gamma   90.00
#
_symmetry.space_group_name_H-M   'P 1'
#
loop_
_entity.id
_entity.type
_entity.pdbx_description
1 polymer ?
#
loop_
_entity_poly.entity_id
_entity_poly.type
_entity_poly.pdbx_seq_one_letter_code
_entity_poly.pdbx_strand_id
1 'polypeptide(L)'
;MSSQRKTFNEINITPLTDIFLVLLIIMMVIAPLLDQQGLNLAVPNMIEVQDEIKDSKLIKVLVTDEDKYIVDDVEVPSESLASLITEQAKENPDGLLIMTQSNSTHGAVVKLMDEARNSGVTNISITEY
;
A
#
# COMPACT_ATOMS: atom_id res chain seq x y z
N MET A 1 37.81 19.49 54.21
CA MET A 1 38.16 18.70 53.02
C MET A 1 37.10 17.68 52.61
N SER A 2 36.39 17.10 53.54
CA SER A 2 35.29 16.16 53.20
C SER A 2 34.11 16.77 52.47
N SER A 3 33.83 18.07 52.67
CA SER A 3 32.74 18.79 52.01
C SER A 3 32.94 19.00 50.51
N GLN A 4 34.18 19.12 50.06
CA GLN A 4 34.49 19.29 48.62
C GLN A 4 34.21 18.01 47.81
N ARG A 5 34.45 16.85 48.38
CA ARG A 5 34.18 15.57 47.74
C ARG A 5 32.68 15.34 47.54
N LYS A 6 31.84 15.73 48.48
CA LYS A 6 30.39 15.67 48.38
C LYS A 6 29.87 16.57 47.27
N THR A 7 30.43 17.75 47.09
CA THR A 7 30.06 18.71 46.04
C THR A 7 30.37 18.17 44.65
N PHE A 8 31.53 17.49 44.48
CA PHE A 8 31.86 16.84 43.21
C PHE A 8 30.90 15.72 42.82
N ASN A 9 30.46 14.90 43.75
CA ASN A 9 29.53 13.83 43.49
C ASN A 9 28.12 14.35 43.09
N GLU A 10 27.68 15.43 43.72
CA GLU A 10 26.41 16.08 43.37
C GLU A 10 26.45 16.69 41.97
N ILE A 11 27.57 17.31 41.56
CA ILE A 11 27.72 17.90 40.22
C ILE A 11 27.71 16.82 39.15
N ASN A 12 28.30 15.66 39.38
CA ASN A 12 28.33 14.56 38.41
C ASN A 12 26.96 13.92 38.15
N ILE A 13 26.07 13.88 39.13
CA ILE A 13 24.76 13.28 39.01
C ILE A 13 23.79 14.22 38.26
N THR A 14 23.89 15.53 38.50
CA THR A 14 22.98 16.53 37.92
C THR A 14 23.10 16.60 36.38
N PRO A 15 24.28 16.67 35.73
CA PRO A 15 24.36 16.62 34.26
C PRO A 15 23.91 15.31 33.66
N LEU A 16 24.10 14.19 34.32
CA LEU A 16 23.66 12.87 33.89
C LEU A 16 22.12 12.76 33.85
N THR A 17 21.49 13.19 34.93
CA THR A 17 20.00 13.20 34.98
C THR A 17 19.40 14.17 34.01
N ASP A 18 20.02 15.30 33.73
CA ASP A 18 19.53 16.29 32.77
C ASP A 18 19.59 15.75 31.33
N ILE A 19 20.70 15.13 30.95
CA ILE A 19 20.85 14.46 29.67
C ILE A 19 19.78 13.35 29.51
N PHE A 20 19.59 12.57 30.56
CA PHE A 20 18.60 11.49 30.57
C PHE A 20 17.18 12.03 30.40
N LEU A 21 16.86 13.11 31.09
CA LEU A 21 15.55 13.76 30.97
C LEU A 21 15.32 14.29 29.56
N VAL A 22 16.28 14.93 28.94
CA VAL A 22 16.19 15.46 27.58
C VAL A 22 16.00 14.35 26.56
N LEU A 23 16.76 13.26 26.68
CA LEU A 23 16.60 12.10 25.82
C LEU A 23 15.21 11.47 25.96
N LEU A 24 14.69 11.41 27.16
CA LEU A 24 13.36 10.87 27.42
C LEU A 24 12.25 11.73 26.77
N ILE A 25 12.38 13.05 26.86
CA ILE A 25 11.46 14.01 26.22
C ILE A 25 11.53 13.88 24.70
N ILE A 26 12.73 13.79 24.12
CA ILE A 26 12.93 13.60 22.69
C ILE A 26 12.24 12.32 22.21
N MET A 27 12.46 11.22 22.89
CA MET A 27 11.83 9.93 22.56
C MET A 27 10.32 10.00 22.67
N MET A 28 9.79 10.72 23.65
CA MET A 28 8.35 10.91 23.81
C MET A 28 7.74 11.72 22.67
N VAL A 29 8.46 12.69 22.14
CA VAL A 29 7.99 13.53 21.03
C VAL A 29 8.06 12.81 19.70
N ILE A 30 9.12 12.04 19.44
CA ILE A 30 9.28 11.36 18.14
C ILE A 30 8.53 10.03 18.04
N ALA A 31 8.22 9.37 19.14
CA ALA A 31 7.53 8.09 19.15
C ALA A 31 6.19 8.10 18.38
N PRO A 32 5.27 9.06 18.60
CA PRO A 32 4.03 9.11 17.85
C PRO A 32 4.24 9.39 16.35
N LEU A 33 5.29 10.09 15.97
CA LEU A 33 5.62 10.32 14.55
C LEU A 33 6.08 9.05 13.86
N LEU A 34 6.85 8.21 14.55
CA LEU A 34 7.27 6.91 14.04
C LEU A 34 6.09 5.95 13.91
N ASP A 35 5.18 5.97 14.85
CA ASP A 35 3.97 5.17 14.80
C ASP A 35 3.08 5.54 13.62
N GLN A 36 2.94 6.81 13.31
CA GLN A 36 2.17 7.27 12.15
C GLN A 36 2.78 6.81 10.82
N GLN A 37 4.10 6.79 10.72
CA GLN A 37 4.78 6.32 9.51
C GLN A 37 4.80 4.78 9.42
N GLY A 38 4.97 4.10 10.55
CA GLY A 38 5.02 2.64 10.60
C GLY A 38 3.67 1.97 10.42
N LEU A 39 2.61 2.52 11.02
CA LEU A 39 1.26 1.95 10.99
C LEU A 39 0.57 2.13 9.63
N ASN A 40 0.90 3.16 8.88
CA ASN A 40 0.38 3.36 7.52
C ASN A 40 0.97 2.36 6.52
N LEU A 41 2.11 1.76 6.84
CA LEU A 41 2.74 0.70 6.04
C LEU A 41 2.38 -0.71 6.51
N ALA A 42 2.02 -0.87 7.78
CA ALA A 42 1.60 -2.15 8.35
C ALA A 42 0.08 -2.33 8.19
N VAL A 43 -0.26 -2.83 7.14
CA VAL A 43 -1.52 -3.19 6.55
C VAL A 43 -2.53 -3.95 7.42
N PRO A 44 -3.41 -3.29 8.12
CA PRO A 44 -4.71 -3.89 8.40
C PRO A 44 -5.76 -3.51 7.35
N ASN A 45 -5.43 -2.62 6.45
CA ASN A 45 -6.37 -2.12 5.44
C ASN A 45 -6.72 -3.13 4.35
N MET A 46 -6.11 -4.33 4.36
CA MET A 46 -6.54 -5.39 3.45
C MET A 46 -7.99 -5.80 3.64
N ILE A 47 -8.50 -5.72 4.87
CA ILE A 47 -9.89 -6.10 5.15
C ILE A 47 -10.85 -4.99 4.67
N GLU A 48 -10.51 -3.74 4.93
CA GLU A 48 -11.30 -2.58 4.48
C GLU A 48 -11.27 -2.43 2.95
N VAL A 49 -10.09 -2.63 2.35
CA VAL A 49 -9.94 -2.60 0.89
C VAL A 49 -10.70 -3.75 0.23
N GLN A 50 -10.74 -4.93 0.85
CA GLN A 50 -11.52 -6.04 0.31
C GLN A 50 -13.03 -5.77 0.41
N ASP A 51 -13.50 -5.15 1.48
CA ASP A 51 -14.91 -4.79 1.62
C ASP A 51 -15.30 -3.65 0.68
N GLU A 52 -14.44 -2.65 0.50
CA GLU A 52 -14.63 -1.60 -0.50
C GLU A 52 -14.64 -2.15 -1.93
N ILE A 53 -13.77 -3.12 -2.23
CA ILE A 53 -13.72 -3.78 -3.54
C ILE A 53 -14.98 -4.61 -3.79
N LYS A 54 -15.56 -5.23 -2.77
CA LYS A 54 -16.81 -6.00 -2.90
C LYS A 54 -18.02 -5.11 -3.21
N ASP A 55 -18.08 -3.93 -2.62
CA ASP A 55 -19.18 -2.99 -2.82
C ASP A 55 -18.99 -2.09 -4.04
N SER A 56 -17.77 -2.00 -4.60
CA SER A 56 -17.47 -1.19 -5.76
C SER A 56 -17.78 -1.95 -7.06
N LYS A 57 -18.28 -1.20 -8.05
CA LYS A 57 -18.50 -1.72 -9.39
C LYS A 57 -17.23 -1.59 -10.24
N LEU A 58 -16.26 -2.42 -9.94
CA LEU A 58 -14.99 -2.49 -10.65
C LEU A 58 -14.94 -3.70 -11.57
N ILE A 59 -14.33 -3.52 -12.73
CA ILE A 59 -13.97 -4.64 -13.60
C ILE A 59 -12.72 -5.29 -13.00
N LYS A 60 -12.79 -6.55 -12.62
CA LYS A 60 -11.68 -7.29 -12.03
C LYS A 60 -11.03 -8.18 -13.08
N VAL A 61 -9.76 -7.94 -13.37
CA VAL A 61 -8.97 -8.75 -14.30
C VAL A 61 -7.75 -9.29 -13.58
N LEU A 62 -7.58 -10.61 -13.60
CA LEU A 62 -6.41 -11.28 -13.08
C LEU A 62 -5.42 -11.55 -14.21
N VAL A 63 -4.18 -11.11 -14.03
CA VAL A 63 -3.06 -11.42 -14.91
C VAL A 63 -2.27 -12.57 -14.30
N THR A 64 -2.25 -13.71 -14.96
CA THR A 64 -1.59 -14.92 -14.44
C THR A 64 -0.08 -14.90 -14.71
N ASP A 65 0.64 -15.84 -14.08
CA ASP A 65 2.07 -16.04 -14.31
C ASP A 65 2.42 -16.40 -15.76
N GLU A 66 1.47 -16.96 -16.49
CA GLU A 66 1.59 -17.31 -17.92
C GLU A 66 1.16 -16.16 -18.86
N ASP A 67 0.99 -14.96 -18.34
CA ASP A 67 0.54 -13.77 -19.08
C ASP A 67 -0.86 -13.92 -19.70
N LYS A 68 -1.71 -14.70 -19.05
CA LYS A 68 -3.10 -14.88 -19.43
C LYS A 68 -3.99 -13.95 -18.62
N TYR A 69 -5.11 -13.56 -19.22
CA TYR A 69 -6.08 -12.68 -18.60
C TYR A 69 -7.31 -13.47 -18.18
N ILE A 70 -7.72 -13.35 -16.93
CA ILE A 70 -8.92 -14.00 -16.38
C ILE A 70 -9.89 -12.91 -15.92
N VAL A 71 -11.09 -12.91 -16.50
CA VAL A 71 -12.17 -12.01 -16.12
C VAL A 71 -13.36 -12.86 -15.69
N ASP A 72 -13.88 -12.62 -14.48
CA ASP A 72 -14.98 -13.37 -13.89
C ASP A 72 -14.77 -14.90 -13.94
N ASP A 73 -13.57 -15.35 -13.57
CA ASP A 73 -13.14 -16.76 -13.57
C ASP A 73 -13.08 -17.41 -14.95
N VAL A 74 -13.14 -16.63 -16.03
CA VAL A 74 -13.05 -17.09 -17.40
C VAL A 74 -11.79 -16.55 -18.07
N GLU A 75 -11.01 -17.42 -18.68
CA GLU A 75 -9.83 -17.02 -19.46
C GLU A 75 -10.27 -16.28 -20.73
N VAL A 76 -9.73 -15.08 -20.93
CA VAL A 76 -10.03 -14.23 -22.07
C VAL A 76 -8.76 -14.00 -22.89
N PRO A 77 -8.77 -14.26 -24.20
CA PRO A 77 -7.63 -13.93 -25.04
C PRO A 77 -7.42 -12.41 -25.15
N SER A 78 -6.17 -12.00 -25.31
CA SER A 78 -5.82 -10.57 -25.39
C SER A 78 -6.55 -9.81 -26.49
N GLU A 79 -6.91 -10.49 -27.56
CA GLU A 79 -7.64 -9.91 -28.69
C GLU A 79 -9.09 -9.53 -28.35
N SER A 80 -9.69 -10.23 -27.38
CA SER A 80 -11.07 -10.01 -26.94
C SER A 80 -11.18 -9.07 -25.73
N LEU A 81 -10.06 -8.69 -25.12
CA LEU A 81 -10.04 -7.85 -23.92
C LEU A 81 -10.68 -6.49 -24.15
N ALA A 82 -10.35 -5.82 -25.24
CA ALA A 82 -10.86 -4.49 -25.55
C ALA A 82 -12.40 -4.49 -25.66
N SER A 83 -12.96 -5.45 -26.34
CA SER A 83 -14.42 -5.62 -26.49
C SER A 83 -15.10 -5.91 -25.16
N LEU A 84 -14.51 -6.80 -24.36
CA LEU A 84 -15.03 -7.19 -23.06
C LEU A 84 -14.99 -6.04 -22.07
N ILE A 85 -13.89 -5.31 -22.02
CA ILE A 85 -13.72 -4.15 -21.14
C ILE A 85 -14.70 -3.04 -21.51
N THR A 86 -14.88 -2.78 -22.79
CA THR A 86 -15.84 -1.78 -23.28
C THR A 86 -17.27 -2.15 -22.87
N GLU A 87 -17.65 -3.40 -22.98
CA GLU A 87 -18.96 -3.88 -22.58
C GLU A 87 -19.16 -3.80 -21.06
N GLN A 88 -18.18 -4.28 -20.30
CA GLN A 88 -18.25 -4.29 -18.84
C GLN A 88 -18.12 -2.89 -18.21
N ALA A 89 -17.45 -1.95 -18.87
CA ALA A 89 -17.35 -0.58 -18.40
C ALA A 89 -18.71 0.12 -18.30
N LYS A 90 -19.68 -0.29 -19.08
CA LYS A 90 -21.05 0.22 -18.99
C LYS A 90 -21.76 -0.21 -17.71
N GLU A 91 -21.49 -1.42 -17.24
CA GLU A 91 -22.08 -1.97 -16.02
C GLU A 91 -21.27 -1.62 -14.78
N ASN A 92 -19.95 -1.40 -14.94
CA ASN A 92 -19.01 -1.15 -13.86
C ASN A 92 -18.29 0.20 -14.06
N PRO A 93 -18.94 1.33 -13.71
CA PRO A 93 -18.40 2.66 -13.98
C PRO A 93 -17.25 3.07 -13.04
N ASP A 94 -16.97 2.32 -11.98
CA ASP A 94 -15.95 2.69 -10.99
C ASP A 94 -14.50 2.48 -11.47
N GLY A 95 -14.30 1.73 -12.53
CA GLY A 95 -13.01 1.56 -13.16
C GLY A 95 -12.56 0.11 -13.29
N LEU A 96 -11.25 -0.08 -13.45
CA LEU A 96 -10.61 -1.38 -13.65
C LEU A 96 -9.68 -1.69 -12.48
N LEU A 97 -9.81 -2.88 -11.91
CA LEU A 97 -8.85 -3.42 -10.94
C LEU A 97 -8.06 -4.55 -11.59
N ILE A 98 -6.77 -4.35 -11.68
CA ILE A 98 -5.83 -5.35 -12.20
C ILE A 98 -5.21 -6.09 -11.02
N MET A 99 -5.41 -7.39 -10.96
CA MET A 99 -4.77 -8.28 -9.99
C MET A 99 -3.65 -9.03 -10.69
N THR A 100 -2.43 -8.93 -10.17
CA THR A 100 -1.25 -9.56 -10.75
C THR A 100 -0.73 -10.69 -9.87
N GLN A 101 -0.34 -11.79 -10.49
CA GLN A 101 0.42 -12.83 -9.80
C GLN A 101 1.91 -12.48 -9.78
N SER A 102 2.66 -13.06 -8.85
CA SER A 102 4.05 -12.70 -8.57
C SER A 102 4.99 -12.78 -9.77
N ASN A 103 4.73 -13.71 -10.69
CA ASN A 103 5.57 -13.95 -11.87
C ASN A 103 4.96 -13.40 -13.17
N SER A 104 3.86 -12.67 -13.10
CA SER A 104 3.30 -12.03 -14.28
C SER A 104 4.26 -10.97 -14.85
N THR A 105 4.34 -10.85 -16.17
CA THR A 105 5.23 -9.89 -16.80
C THR A 105 4.65 -8.48 -16.77
N HIS A 106 5.54 -7.50 -16.63
CA HIS A 106 5.17 -6.09 -16.70
C HIS A 106 4.53 -5.72 -18.04
N GLY A 107 5.02 -6.34 -19.14
CA GLY A 107 4.48 -6.14 -20.49
C GLY A 107 3.01 -6.55 -20.63
N ALA A 108 2.59 -7.65 -19.99
CA ALA A 108 1.20 -8.09 -19.99
C ALA A 108 0.30 -7.11 -19.26
N VAL A 109 0.75 -6.58 -18.13
CA VAL A 109 0.01 -5.57 -17.35
C VAL A 109 -0.13 -4.26 -18.14
N VAL A 110 0.94 -3.79 -18.76
CA VAL A 110 0.93 -2.56 -19.59
C VAL A 110 -0.01 -2.71 -20.78
N LYS A 111 0.00 -3.86 -21.44
CA LYS A 111 -0.92 -4.15 -22.55
C LYS A 111 -2.38 -4.08 -22.10
N LEU A 112 -2.69 -4.65 -20.95
CA LEU A 112 -4.04 -4.58 -20.37
C LEU A 112 -4.43 -3.13 -20.04
N MET A 113 -3.54 -2.35 -19.49
CA MET A 113 -3.77 -0.93 -19.21
C MET A 113 -4.04 -0.12 -20.48
N ASP A 114 -3.30 -0.38 -21.55
CA ASP A 114 -3.50 0.29 -22.85
C ASP A 114 -4.85 -0.07 -23.46
N GLU A 115 -5.22 -1.33 -23.43
CA GLU A 115 -6.54 -1.80 -23.87
C GLU A 115 -7.68 -1.15 -23.08
N ALA A 116 -7.51 -1.03 -21.77
CA ALA A 116 -8.50 -0.41 -20.89
C ALA A 116 -8.64 1.09 -21.20
N ARG A 117 -7.55 1.80 -21.40
CA ARG A 117 -7.58 3.23 -21.77
C ARG A 117 -8.23 3.45 -23.12
N ASN A 118 -7.93 2.62 -24.10
CA ASN A 118 -8.54 2.68 -25.43
C ASN A 118 -10.03 2.38 -25.39
N SER A 119 -10.48 1.63 -24.38
CA SER A 119 -11.90 1.32 -24.15
C SER A 119 -12.64 2.40 -23.35
N GLY A 120 -11.97 3.46 -22.94
CA GLY A 120 -12.57 4.59 -22.22
C GLY A 120 -12.51 4.49 -20.69
N VAL A 121 -11.81 3.51 -20.13
CA VAL A 121 -11.61 3.40 -18.68
C VAL A 121 -10.54 4.39 -18.23
N THR A 122 -10.92 5.26 -17.29
CA THR A 122 -10.01 6.30 -16.75
C THR A 122 -9.37 5.93 -15.41
N ASN A 123 -10.08 5.16 -14.58
CA ASN A 123 -9.61 4.72 -13.28
C ASN A 123 -9.06 3.30 -13.36
N ILE A 124 -7.76 3.16 -13.19
CA ILE A 124 -7.07 1.87 -13.22
C ILE A 124 -6.29 1.71 -11.92
N SER A 125 -6.55 0.63 -11.20
CA SER A 125 -5.84 0.27 -9.98
C SER A 125 -5.15 -1.07 -10.17
N ILE A 126 -3.98 -1.23 -9.58
CA ILE A 126 -3.20 -2.47 -9.64
C ILE A 126 -2.97 -2.97 -8.22
N THR A 127 -3.20 -4.25 -8.02
CA THR A 127 -2.92 -4.93 -6.76
C THR A 127 -2.26 -6.27 -7.01
N GLU A 128 -1.52 -6.75 -6.05
CA GLU A 128 -0.93 -8.10 -6.07
C GLU A 128 -1.93 -9.11 -5.50
N TYR A 129 -1.99 -10.28 -6.16
CA TYR A 129 -2.89 -11.36 -5.74
C TYR A 129 -2.15 -12.37 -4.88
#